data_3044fb6ad03a8f91a56feb2df549e5bc
#
_entry.id   3044fb6ad03a8f91a56feb2df549e5bc
#
_cell.length_a   1.000
_cell.length_b   1.000
_cell.length_c   1.000
_cell.angle_alpha   90.00
_cell.angle_beta   90.00
_cell.angle_gamma   90.00
#
_symmetry.space_group_name_H-M   'P 1'
#
loop_
_entity.id
_entity.type
_entity.pdbx_description
1 polymer ?
#
loop_
_entity_poly.entity_id
_entity_poly.type
_entity_poly.pdbx_seq_one_letter_code
_entity_poly.pdbx_strand_id
1 'polypeptide(L)'
;MMVEGEMDEVSEQDLLEAMKAAHEAIKIQCKAQMELAEEVGSTVKREYCHEVNDEELRKAVHNACYDKAYAIAASGNKNKHERMDAFDAIREEFKAQFSEEELEEKAALIDRYYHYLEIEAMCRSILE
;
A
#
# COMPACT_ATOMS: atom_id res chain seq x y z
N MET A 1 -9.02 -2.27 3.37
CA MET A 1 -10.48 -2.15 3.08
C MET A 1 -10.67 -0.89 2.25
N MET A 2 -11.31 -1.00 1.11
CA MET A 2 -11.67 0.17 0.30
C MET A 2 -13.15 0.48 0.54
N VAL A 3 -13.43 1.77 0.71
CA VAL A 3 -14.80 2.27 0.81
C VAL A 3 -14.91 3.45 -0.13
N GLU A 4 -15.76 3.34 -1.11
CA GLU A 4 -16.07 4.39 -2.06
C GLU A 4 -17.57 4.61 -2.10
N GLY A 5 -17.99 5.84 -2.16
CA GLY A 5 -19.41 6.19 -2.23
C GLY A 5 -19.58 7.61 -2.72
N GLU A 6 -20.67 7.84 -3.42
CA GLU A 6 -21.16 9.16 -3.81
C GLU A 6 -22.50 9.38 -3.12
N MET A 7 -22.66 10.50 -2.43
CA MET A 7 -23.82 10.78 -1.61
C MET A 7 -24.20 12.25 -1.76
N ASP A 8 -25.51 12.50 -1.68
CA ASP A 8 -26.08 13.84 -1.76
C ASP A 8 -26.50 14.31 -0.36
N GLU A 9 -25.56 14.95 0.35
CA GLU A 9 -25.76 15.58 1.67
C GLU A 9 -26.45 14.68 2.73
N VAL A 10 -26.03 13.41 2.80
CA VAL A 10 -26.55 12.45 3.77
C VAL A 10 -25.92 12.70 5.15
N SER A 11 -26.68 12.54 6.23
CA SER A 11 -26.14 12.68 7.58
C SER A 11 -25.21 11.52 7.93
N GLU A 12 -24.24 11.75 8.82
CA GLU A 12 -23.33 10.72 9.31
C GLU A 12 -24.08 9.55 9.95
N GLN A 13 -25.18 9.83 10.63
CA GLN A 13 -26.01 8.80 11.26
C GLN A 13 -26.70 7.92 10.21
N ASP A 14 -27.29 8.50 9.16
CA ASP A 14 -27.94 7.74 8.10
C ASP A 14 -26.91 6.90 7.32
N LEU A 15 -25.71 7.44 7.09
CA LEU A 15 -24.61 6.70 6.48
C LEU A 15 -24.20 5.49 7.33
N LEU A 16 -24.10 5.66 8.64
CA LEU A 16 -23.74 4.59 9.56
C LEU A 16 -24.83 3.48 9.59
N GLU A 17 -26.09 3.86 9.54
CA GLU A 17 -27.22 2.92 9.49
C GLU A 17 -27.24 2.15 8.14
N ALA A 18 -26.99 2.84 7.03
CA ALA A 18 -26.87 2.21 5.73
C ALA A 18 -25.69 1.20 5.69
N MET A 19 -24.53 1.56 6.24
CA MET A 19 -23.38 0.65 6.34
C MET A 19 -23.69 -0.58 7.20
N LYS A 20 -24.40 -0.43 8.31
CA LYS A 20 -24.82 -1.56 9.14
C LYS A 20 -25.77 -2.49 8.39
N ALA A 21 -26.75 -1.95 7.68
CA ALA A 21 -27.67 -2.74 6.87
C ALA A 21 -26.94 -3.49 5.74
N ALA A 22 -26.02 -2.82 5.04
CA ALA A 22 -25.21 -3.44 4.01
C ALA A 22 -24.30 -4.55 4.58
N HIS A 23 -23.71 -4.33 5.76
CA HIS A 23 -22.88 -5.33 6.42
C HIS A 23 -23.64 -6.62 6.75
N GLU A 24 -24.87 -6.52 7.25
CA GLU A 24 -25.70 -7.71 7.52
C GLU A 24 -26.05 -8.46 6.22
N ALA A 25 -26.35 -7.75 5.13
CA ALA A 25 -26.58 -8.35 3.84
C ALA A 25 -25.33 -9.07 3.28
N ILE A 26 -24.16 -8.45 3.43
CA ILE A 26 -22.86 -9.04 3.03
C ILE A 26 -22.56 -10.34 3.80
N LYS A 27 -22.87 -10.39 5.09
CA LYS A 27 -22.70 -11.62 5.90
C LYS A 27 -23.49 -12.80 5.32
N ILE A 28 -24.72 -12.56 4.84
CA ILE A 28 -25.55 -13.60 4.20
C ILE A 28 -24.85 -14.10 2.92
N GLN A 29 -24.32 -13.19 2.10
CA GLN A 29 -23.61 -13.55 0.88
C GLN A 29 -22.33 -14.34 1.17
N CYS A 30 -21.54 -13.91 2.17
CA CYS A 30 -20.34 -14.62 2.58
C CYS A 30 -20.66 -16.04 3.07
N LYS A 31 -21.75 -16.20 3.85
CA LYS A 31 -22.19 -17.50 4.34
C LYS A 31 -22.56 -18.42 3.17
N ALA A 32 -23.35 -17.94 2.21
CA ALA A 32 -23.72 -18.71 1.03
C ALA A 32 -22.49 -19.15 0.20
N GLN A 33 -21.48 -18.29 0.07
CA GLN A 33 -20.23 -18.64 -0.60
C GLN A 33 -19.44 -19.73 0.15
N MET A 34 -19.43 -19.68 1.47
CA MET A 34 -18.78 -20.72 2.28
C MET A 34 -19.50 -22.06 2.17
N GLU A 35 -20.83 -22.06 2.25
CA GLU A 35 -21.67 -23.26 2.06
C GLU A 35 -21.44 -23.89 0.69
N LEU A 36 -21.40 -23.05 -0.38
CA LEU A 36 -21.08 -23.53 -1.72
C LEU A 36 -19.66 -24.12 -1.79
N ALA A 37 -18.67 -23.49 -1.17
CA ALA A 37 -17.29 -23.99 -1.14
C ALA A 37 -17.19 -25.37 -0.45
N GLU A 38 -17.98 -25.60 0.60
CA GLU A 38 -18.08 -26.91 1.27
C GLU A 38 -18.76 -27.93 0.37
N GLU A 39 -19.87 -27.57 -0.27
CA GLU A 39 -20.63 -28.47 -1.15
C GLU A 39 -19.82 -28.95 -2.35
N VAL A 40 -19.03 -28.06 -2.96
CA VAL A 40 -18.16 -28.40 -4.10
C VAL A 40 -16.78 -28.95 -3.68
N GLY A 41 -16.50 -29.09 -2.39
CA GLY A 41 -15.22 -29.60 -1.88
C GLY A 41 -14.04 -28.64 -2.10
N SER A 42 -14.27 -27.35 -2.24
CA SER A 42 -13.23 -26.32 -2.50
C SER A 42 -12.81 -25.56 -1.23
N THR A 43 -12.80 -26.24 -0.09
CA THR A 43 -12.40 -25.65 1.21
C THR A 43 -10.90 -25.52 1.36
N VAL A 44 -10.14 -26.41 0.72
CA VAL A 44 -8.69 -26.40 0.75
C VAL A 44 -8.17 -25.37 -0.25
N LYS A 45 -7.52 -24.34 0.26
CA LYS A 45 -6.88 -23.31 -0.57
C LYS A 45 -5.53 -23.82 -1.09
N ARG A 46 -5.20 -23.48 -2.33
CA ARG A 46 -3.87 -23.73 -2.88
C ARG A 46 -2.88 -22.84 -2.14
N GLU A 47 -1.74 -23.42 -1.80
CA GLU A 47 -0.58 -22.62 -1.43
C GLU A 47 -0.09 -21.89 -2.69
N TYR A 48 -0.09 -20.58 -2.63
CA TYR A 48 0.33 -19.74 -3.72
C TYR A 48 1.18 -18.60 -3.17
N CYS A 49 2.46 -18.61 -3.49
CA CYS A 49 3.34 -17.49 -3.25
C CYS A 49 4.39 -17.43 -4.37
N HIS A 50 4.31 -16.42 -5.20
CA HIS A 50 5.32 -16.10 -6.21
C HIS A 50 6.02 -14.78 -5.88
N GLU A 51 5.94 -14.34 -4.62
CA GLU A 51 6.63 -13.14 -4.22
C GLU A 51 8.12 -13.39 -4.14
N VAL A 52 8.86 -12.62 -4.91
CA VAL A 52 10.31 -12.50 -4.75
C VAL A 52 10.56 -11.41 -3.71
N ASN A 53 11.28 -11.75 -2.66
CA ASN A 53 11.67 -10.83 -1.61
C ASN A 53 13.20 -10.86 -1.44
N ASP A 54 13.79 -9.69 -1.23
CA ASP A 54 15.20 -9.50 -0.95
C ASP A 54 15.33 -8.59 0.30
N GLU A 55 15.52 -9.21 1.45
CA GLU A 55 15.61 -8.49 2.73
C GLU A 55 16.88 -7.65 2.86
N GLU A 56 17.96 -7.99 2.17
CA GLU A 56 19.19 -7.21 2.17
C GLU A 56 18.98 -5.94 1.34
N LEU A 57 18.39 -6.07 0.17
CA LEU A 57 18.02 -4.93 -0.67
C LEU A 57 16.99 -4.02 0.04
N ARG A 58 16.01 -4.60 0.71
CA ARG A 58 15.03 -3.84 1.49
C ARG A 58 15.68 -3.00 2.57
N LYS A 59 16.61 -3.57 3.33
CA LYS A 59 17.38 -2.83 4.34
C LYS A 59 18.28 -1.76 3.72
N ALA A 60 18.89 -2.05 2.58
CA ALA A 60 19.72 -1.09 1.85
C ALA A 60 18.91 0.13 1.41
N VAL A 61 17.73 -0.09 0.80
CA VAL A 61 16.79 0.98 0.42
C VAL A 61 16.40 1.80 1.65
N HIS A 62 16.01 1.13 2.74
CA HIS A 62 15.59 1.81 3.95
C HIS A 62 16.71 2.68 4.53
N ASN A 63 17.89 2.13 4.72
CA ASN A 63 19.02 2.85 5.32
C ASN A 63 19.51 4.04 4.48
N ALA A 64 19.42 3.93 3.15
CA ALA A 64 19.90 4.99 2.26
C ALA A 64 18.85 6.10 2.05
N CYS A 65 17.56 5.79 2.11
CA CYS A 65 16.51 6.70 1.66
C CYS A 65 15.62 7.23 2.79
N TYR A 66 15.50 6.51 3.94
CA TYR A 66 14.49 6.82 4.95
C TYR A 66 14.60 8.24 5.52
N ASP A 67 15.78 8.66 5.95
CA ASP A 67 15.96 9.97 6.57
C ASP A 67 15.65 11.12 5.59
N LYS A 68 16.02 10.94 4.32
CA LYS A 68 15.71 11.90 3.26
C LYS A 68 14.20 11.98 3.00
N ALA A 69 13.54 10.83 2.90
CA ALA A 69 12.09 10.73 2.70
C ALA A 69 11.32 11.31 3.89
N TYR A 70 11.75 11.01 5.11
CA TYR A 70 11.16 11.59 6.31
C TYR A 70 11.30 13.13 6.36
N ALA A 71 12.45 13.67 5.97
CA ALA A 71 12.65 15.11 5.91
C ALA A 71 11.68 15.79 4.91
N ILE A 72 11.41 15.17 3.76
CA ILE A 72 10.42 15.66 2.80
C ILE A 72 9.01 15.60 3.42
N ALA A 73 8.65 14.49 4.03
CA ALA A 73 7.34 14.33 4.69
C ALA A 73 7.13 15.38 5.79
N ALA A 74 8.12 15.55 6.66
CA ALA A 74 8.09 16.51 7.77
C ALA A 74 8.13 17.98 7.33
N SER A 75 8.57 18.28 6.11
CA SER A 75 8.60 19.66 5.59
C SER A 75 7.22 20.29 5.44
N GLY A 76 6.15 19.49 5.41
CA GLY A 76 4.79 19.95 5.26
C GLY A 76 4.50 20.66 3.93
N ASN A 77 5.29 20.40 2.88
CA ASN A 77 5.07 21.01 1.57
C ASN A 77 3.68 20.64 1.04
N LYS A 78 2.84 21.65 0.85
CA LYS A 78 1.46 21.50 0.38
C LYS A 78 1.35 21.23 -1.12
N ASN A 79 2.39 21.54 -1.89
CA ASN A 79 2.42 21.31 -3.33
C ASN A 79 2.65 19.81 -3.60
N LYS A 80 1.62 19.14 -4.11
CA LYS A 80 1.66 17.70 -4.40
C LYS A 80 2.76 17.34 -5.41
N HIS A 81 2.89 18.14 -6.48
CA HIS A 81 3.85 17.85 -7.55
C HIS A 81 5.30 17.99 -7.08
N GLU A 82 5.62 19.12 -6.41
CA GLU A 82 6.97 19.31 -5.85
C GLU A 82 7.35 18.22 -4.84
N ARG A 83 6.39 17.77 -4.03
CA ARG A 83 6.62 16.70 -3.07
C ARG A 83 6.87 15.36 -3.79
N MET A 84 6.08 15.05 -4.83
CA MET A 84 6.29 13.84 -5.64
C MET A 84 7.66 13.86 -6.33
N ASP A 85 8.02 14.99 -6.97
CA ASP A 85 9.30 15.14 -7.64
C ASP A 85 10.48 14.96 -6.66
N ALA A 86 10.33 15.46 -5.43
CA ALA A 86 11.34 15.29 -4.40
C ALA A 86 11.50 13.83 -3.94
N PHE A 87 10.41 13.08 -3.79
CA PHE A 87 10.48 11.64 -3.51
C PHE A 87 11.08 10.87 -4.67
N ASP A 88 10.66 11.16 -5.90
CA ASP A 88 11.20 10.51 -7.10
C ASP A 88 12.71 10.75 -7.24
N ALA A 89 13.19 11.95 -6.94
CA ALA A 89 14.62 12.26 -6.98
C ALA A 89 15.44 11.38 -6.04
N ILE A 90 14.96 11.09 -4.82
CA ILE A 90 15.63 10.17 -3.89
C ILE A 90 15.69 8.76 -4.45
N ARG A 91 14.59 8.29 -5.02
CA ARG A 91 14.51 6.95 -5.62
C ARG A 91 15.48 6.80 -6.79
N GLU A 92 15.52 7.79 -7.67
CA GLU A 92 16.43 7.78 -8.82
C GLU A 92 17.91 7.91 -8.39
N GLU A 93 18.22 8.72 -7.37
CA GLU A 93 19.55 8.78 -6.78
C GLU A 93 20.01 7.41 -6.24
N PHE A 94 19.09 6.67 -5.60
CA PHE A 94 19.40 5.32 -5.13
C PHE A 94 19.61 4.34 -6.29
N LYS A 95 18.75 4.37 -7.30
CA LYS A 95 18.88 3.53 -8.52
C LYS A 95 20.17 3.79 -9.27
N ALA A 96 20.65 5.02 -9.32
CA ALA A 96 21.88 5.39 -10.01
C ALA A 96 23.15 4.71 -9.44
N GLN A 97 23.06 4.03 -8.29
CA GLN A 97 24.17 3.27 -7.71
C GLN A 97 24.32 1.87 -8.32
N PHE A 98 23.35 1.42 -9.10
CA PHE A 98 23.32 0.09 -9.71
C PHE A 98 23.68 0.16 -11.21
N SER A 99 24.25 -0.92 -11.74
CA SER A 99 24.45 -1.08 -13.16
C SER A 99 23.13 -1.31 -13.90
N GLU A 100 23.12 -1.12 -15.23
CA GLU A 100 21.93 -1.38 -16.06
C GLU A 100 21.45 -2.84 -15.92
N GLU A 101 22.38 -3.80 -15.88
CA GLU A 101 22.07 -5.22 -15.73
C GLU A 101 21.42 -5.53 -14.35
N GLU A 102 21.92 -4.92 -13.28
CA GLU A 102 21.35 -5.07 -11.95
C GLU A 102 19.96 -4.41 -11.82
N LEU A 103 19.75 -3.31 -12.53
CA LEU A 103 18.45 -2.63 -12.55
C LEU A 103 17.38 -3.43 -13.29
N GLU A 104 17.74 -4.16 -14.37
CA GLU A 104 16.78 -5.04 -15.04
C GLU A 104 16.18 -6.08 -14.08
N GLU A 105 16.96 -6.58 -13.14
CA GLU A 105 16.50 -7.58 -12.17
C GLU A 105 15.86 -6.96 -10.91
N LYS A 106 16.40 -5.85 -10.42
CA LYS A 106 16.09 -5.31 -9.09
C LYS A 106 15.16 -4.09 -9.08
N ALA A 107 14.98 -3.41 -10.22
CA ALA A 107 14.22 -2.15 -10.27
C ALA A 107 12.81 -2.29 -9.66
N ALA A 108 12.09 -3.35 -10.01
CA ALA A 108 10.75 -3.59 -9.48
C ALA A 108 10.72 -3.81 -7.95
N LEU A 109 11.76 -4.45 -7.40
CA LEU A 109 11.91 -4.62 -5.95
C LEU A 109 12.29 -3.31 -5.27
N ILE A 110 13.19 -2.53 -5.87
CA ILE A 110 13.57 -1.21 -5.36
C ILE A 110 12.34 -0.31 -5.31
N ASP A 111 11.55 -0.23 -6.39
CA ASP A 111 10.34 0.58 -6.46
C ASP A 111 9.32 0.17 -5.38
N ARG A 112 9.13 -1.13 -5.19
CA ARG A 112 8.23 -1.66 -4.17
C ARG A 112 8.69 -1.32 -2.76
N TYR A 113 9.97 -1.52 -2.44
CA TYR A 113 10.51 -1.23 -1.11
C TYR A 113 10.55 0.26 -0.83
N TYR A 114 10.87 1.07 -1.85
CA TYR A 114 10.83 2.52 -1.74
C TYR A 114 9.41 3.03 -1.50
N HIS A 115 8.42 2.49 -2.17
CA HIS A 115 7.02 2.84 -1.95
C HIS A 115 6.56 2.55 -0.50
N TYR A 116 6.94 1.41 0.06
CA TYR A 116 6.64 1.12 1.47
C TYR A 116 7.34 2.08 2.43
N LEU A 117 8.58 2.44 2.15
CA LEU A 117 9.34 3.41 2.91
C LEU A 117 8.70 4.80 2.86
N GLU A 118 8.25 5.23 1.69
CA GLU A 118 7.55 6.51 1.51
C GLU A 118 6.28 6.56 2.36
N ILE A 119 5.46 5.50 2.32
CA ILE A 119 4.26 5.37 3.17
C ILE A 119 4.65 5.44 4.65
N GLU A 120 5.67 4.71 5.07
CA GLU A 120 6.13 4.70 6.46
C GLU A 120 6.57 6.11 6.91
N ALA A 121 7.39 6.79 6.11
CA ALA A 121 7.87 8.14 6.40
C ALA A 121 6.71 9.16 6.51
N MET A 122 5.74 9.08 5.60
CA MET A 122 4.55 9.93 5.62
C MET A 122 3.67 9.66 6.84
N CYS A 123 3.38 8.40 7.15
CA CYS A 123 2.57 8.05 8.31
C CYS A 123 3.24 8.49 9.62
N ARG A 124 4.54 8.29 9.73
CA ARG A 124 5.28 8.62 10.93
C ARG A 124 5.40 10.12 11.16
N SER A 125 5.60 10.90 10.10
CA SER A 125 5.63 12.37 10.19
C SER A 125 4.29 13.00 10.61
N ILE A 126 3.18 12.26 10.50
CA ILE A 126 1.84 12.72 10.95
C ILE A 126 1.61 12.36 12.42
N LEU A 127 2.21 11.26 12.90
CA LEU A 127 2.00 10.76 14.26
C LEU A 127 2.95 11.37 15.30
N GLU A 128 4.08 11.90 14.88
CA GLU A 128 5.10 12.57 15.72
C GLU A 128 4.93 14.10 15.69
#